data_f3add303f900c2abe839f5a378c202a2
#
_entry.id   f3add303f900c2abe839f5a378c202a2
#
_cell.length_a   1.000
_cell.length_b   1.000
_cell.length_c   1.000
_cell.angle_alpha   90.00
_cell.angle_beta   90.00
_cell.angle_gamma   90.00
#
_symmetry.space_group_name_H-M   'P 1'
#
loop_
_entity.id
_entity.type
_entity.pdbx_description
1 polymer ?
#
loop_
_entity_poly.entity_id
_entity_poly.type
_entity_poly.pdbx_seq_one_letter_code
_entity_poly.pdbx_strand_id
1 'polypeptide(L)'
;MYLMKDVHGDTAYTLNTNGTKDAGYRYFAFGEQWSHSGSQDNPYRYCGEYIDNETGFIYLRNRYYDPKLGRFISEDPAKSGSNWYVYCENNPLKFVDPWGLEEIVISGGAYGSDDPWPF
;
A
#
# COMPACT_ATOMS: atom_id res chain seq x y z
N MET A 1 -2.73 12.73 -15.86
CA MET A 1 -2.48 12.65 -14.41
C MET A 1 -1.24 11.80 -14.14
N TYR A 2 -0.35 12.30 -13.32
CA TYR A 2 0.84 11.58 -12.92
C TYR A 2 0.80 11.30 -11.42
N LEU A 3 1.17 10.08 -11.01
CA LEU A 3 1.20 9.68 -9.61
C LEU A 3 2.62 9.84 -9.07
N MET A 4 2.76 10.61 -7.99
CA MET A 4 4.05 10.80 -7.33
C MET A 4 4.05 9.98 -6.06
N LYS A 5 4.97 9.02 -5.98
CA LYS A 5 5.02 8.03 -4.91
C LYS A 5 6.20 8.29 -3.97
N ASP A 6 6.04 7.90 -2.71
CA ASP A 6 7.10 7.92 -1.72
C ASP A 6 7.89 6.59 -1.76
N VAL A 7 8.86 6.43 -0.84
CA VAL A 7 9.70 5.22 -0.80
C VAL A 7 8.93 3.95 -0.44
N HIS A 8 7.80 4.08 0.24
CA HIS A 8 6.92 2.96 0.57
C HIS A 8 6.07 2.53 -0.63
N GLY A 9 6.04 3.34 -1.68
CA GLY A 9 5.19 3.11 -2.83
C GLY A 9 3.81 3.74 -2.72
N ASP A 10 3.53 4.48 -1.66
CA ASP A 10 2.26 5.16 -1.46
C ASP A 10 2.18 6.36 -2.39
N THR A 11 1.00 6.60 -2.96
CA THR A 11 0.78 7.84 -3.69
C THR A 11 0.72 9.00 -2.71
N ALA A 12 1.72 9.87 -2.78
CA ALA A 12 1.79 11.04 -1.92
C ALA A 12 0.98 12.22 -2.50
N TYR A 13 1.07 12.40 -3.80
CA TYR A 13 0.29 13.43 -4.50
C TYR A 13 0.19 13.11 -5.99
N THR A 14 -0.72 13.80 -6.66
CA THR A 14 -0.90 13.70 -8.11
C THR A 14 -0.53 15.01 -8.78
N LEU A 15 -0.08 14.91 -10.02
CA LEU A 15 0.19 16.07 -10.87
C LEU A 15 -0.77 16.07 -12.04
N ASN A 16 -1.22 17.27 -12.41
CA ASN A 16 -1.93 17.49 -13.66
C ASN A 16 -0.97 17.40 -14.86
N THR A 17 -1.52 17.33 -16.06
CA THR A 17 -0.71 17.24 -17.28
C THR A 17 0.19 18.46 -17.48
N ASN A 18 -0.14 19.60 -16.89
CA ASN A 18 0.66 20.82 -16.94
C ASN A 18 1.73 20.90 -15.84
N GLY A 19 1.85 19.85 -15.00
CA GLY A 19 2.85 19.78 -13.95
C GLY A 19 2.42 20.40 -12.62
N THR A 20 1.20 20.91 -12.50
CA THR A 20 0.72 21.45 -11.23
C THR A 20 0.22 20.35 -10.31
N LYS A 21 0.45 20.50 -9.01
CA LYS A 21 -0.01 19.55 -8.00
C LYS A 21 -1.53 19.67 -7.84
N ASP A 22 -2.21 18.52 -7.81
CA ASP A 22 -3.66 18.50 -7.58
C ASP A 22 -4.01 17.85 -6.24
N ALA A 23 -4.04 16.52 -6.17
CA ALA A 23 -4.44 15.83 -4.95
C ALA A 23 -3.24 15.47 -4.09
N GLY A 24 -3.45 15.49 -2.77
CA GLY A 24 -2.46 15.04 -1.80
C GLY A 24 -3.06 14.03 -0.84
N TYR A 25 -2.27 13.07 -0.39
CA TYR A 25 -2.72 12.00 0.48
C TYR A 25 -1.71 11.76 1.60
N ARG A 26 -2.22 11.45 2.78
CA ARG A 26 -1.40 11.00 3.91
C ARG A 26 -2.04 9.79 4.55
N TYR A 27 -1.22 8.88 5.06
CA TYR A 27 -1.66 7.59 5.55
C TYR A 27 -1.11 7.31 6.94
N PHE A 28 -1.91 6.61 7.75
CA PHE A 28 -1.38 5.95 8.94
C PHE A 28 -0.53 4.74 8.51
N ALA A 29 0.26 4.20 9.44
CA ALA A 29 1.21 3.14 9.13
C ALA A 29 0.59 1.92 8.44
N PHE A 30 -0.62 1.52 8.83
CA PHE A 30 -1.32 0.39 8.24
C PHE A 30 -2.13 0.75 6.99
N GLY A 31 -2.03 1.99 6.52
CA GLY A 31 -2.61 2.39 5.25
C GLY A 31 -3.95 3.11 5.32
N GLU A 32 -4.52 3.28 6.52
CA GLU A 32 -5.72 4.10 6.65
C GLU A 32 -5.37 5.54 6.27
N GLN A 33 -6.14 6.11 5.38
CA GLN A 33 -5.92 7.47 4.90
C GLN A 33 -6.44 8.46 5.93
N TRP A 34 -5.55 9.32 6.47
CA TRP A 34 -5.98 10.32 7.44
C TRP A 34 -6.10 11.73 6.85
N SER A 35 -5.60 11.96 5.64
CA SER A 35 -5.70 13.26 4.99
C SER A 35 -5.80 13.09 3.49
N HIS A 36 -6.68 13.88 2.88
CA HIS A 36 -6.88 13.96 1.45
C HIS A 36 -7.19 15.40 1.07
N SER A 37 -6.56 15.91 0.03
CA SER A 37 -6.82 17.23 -0.52
C SER A 37 -6.92 17.14 -2.05
N GLY A 38 -7.49 18.18 -2.65
CA GLY A 38 -7.65 18.25 -4.09
C GLY A 38 -8.90 17.55 -4.59
N SER A 39 -9.15 17.68 -5.89
CA SER A 39 -10.35 17.17 -6.53
C SER A 39 -10.14 15.89 -7.34
N GLN A 40 -8.88 15.44 -7.45
CA GLN A 40 -8.54 14.30 -8.28
C GLN A 40 -9.09 13.00 -7.72
N ASP A 41 -9.84 12.29 -8.55
CA ASP A 41 -10.35 10.97 -8.20
C ASP A 41 -9.32 9.92 -8.62
N ASN A 42 -8.40 9.60 -7.72
CA ASN A 42 -7.37 8.61 -7.95
C ASN A 42 -7.58 7.40 -7.02
N PRO A 43 -7.83 6.20 -7.57
CA PRO A 43 -8.03 5.00 -6.74
C PRO A 43 -6.72 4.32 -6.31
N TYR A 44 -5.58 4.70 -6.87
CA TYR A 44 -4.30 4.06 -6.56
C TYR A 44 -3.58 4.88 -5.47
N ARG A 45 -3.59 4.39 -4.25
CA ARG A 45 -3.16 5.16 -3.08
C ARG A 45 -2.12 4.41 -2.25
N TYR A 46 -2.52 3.76 -1.17
CA TYR A 46 -1.59 3.06 -0.27
C TYR A 46 -0.85 1.95 -1.03
N CYS A 47 0.48 1.94 -0.93
CA CYS A 47 1.36 1.03 -1.68
C CYS A 47 1.16 1.11 -3.20
N GLY A 48 0.51 2.17 -3.69
CA GLY A 48 0.14 2.28 -5.10
C GLY A 48 -0.95 1.32 -5.54
N GLU A 49 -1.61 0.65 -4.61
CA GLU A 49 -2.65 -0.33 -4.91
C GLU A 49 -4.03 0.30 -4.96
N TYR A 50 -4.95 -0.43 -5.58
CA TYR A 50 -6.32 0.04 -5.82
C TYR A 50 -7.13 0.01 -4.53
N ILE A 51 -7.74 1.14 -4.17
CA ILE A 51 -8.70 1.21 -3.07
C ILE A 51 -10.13 1.20 -3.61
N ASP A 52 -10.99 0.39 -2.99
CA ASP A 52 -12.42 0.42 -3.24
C ASP A 52 -13.04 1.51 -2.34
N ASN A 53 -13.47 2.61 -2.95
CA ASN A 53 -14.00 3.75 -2.20
C ASN A 53 -15.28 3.43 -1.43
N GLU A 54 -16.06 2.44 -1.88
CA GLU A 54 -17.31 2.08 -1.21
C GLU A 54 -17.07 1.35 0.10
N THR A 55 -16.08 0.46 0.14
CA THR A 55 -15.77 -0.34 1.33
C THR A 55 -14.56 0.17 2.09
N GLY A 56 -13.66 0.88 1.43
CA GLY A 56 -12.38 1.29 1.98
C GLY A 56 -11.32 0.20 1.95
N PHE A 57 -11.63 -0.97 1.38
CA PHE A 57 -10.69 -2.07 1.29
C PHE A 57 -9.70 -1.88 0.15
N ILE A 58 -8.49 -2.38 0.34
CA ILE A 58 -7.43 -2.28 -0.67
C ILE A 58 -7.27 -3.65 -1.33
N TYR A 59 -7.30 -3.65 -2.67
CA TYR A 59 -7.20 -4.86 -3.46
C TYR A 59 -5.73 -5.26 -3.64
N LEU A 60 -5.34 -6.38 -3.05
CA LEU A 60 -4.00 -6.95 -3.17
C LEU A 60 -4.05 -8.27 -3.95
N ARG A 61 -4.79 -8.29 -5.04
CA ARG A 61 -4.92 -9.38 -6.02
C ARG A 61 -5.56 -10.65 -5.47
N ASN A 62 -4.93 -11.32 -4.52
CA ASN A 62 -5.47 -12.55 -3.95
C ASN A 62 -6.36 -12.33 -2.73
N ARG A 63 -6.24 -11.17 -2.09
CA ARG A 63 -7.07 -10.80 -0.94
C ARG A 63 -7.32 -9.31 -0.90
N TYR A 64 -8.42 -8.94 -0.24
CA TYR A 64 -8.66 -7.56 0.14
C TYR A 64 -8.09 -7.30 1.53
N TYR A 65 -7.48 -6.15 1.69
CA TYR A 65 -6.87 -5.70 2.92
C TYR A 65 -7.70 -4.55 3.51
N ASP A 66 -8.01 -4.64 4.81
CA ASP A 66 -8.71 -3.58 5.53
C ASP A 66 -7.68 -2.71 6.28
N PRO A 67 -7.36 -1.50 5.76
CA PRO A 67 -6.37 -0.65 6.41
C PRO A 67 -6.83 -0.09 7.76
N LYS A 68 -8.14 -0.03 7.98
CA LYS A 68 -8.69 0.45 9.24
C LYS A 68 -8.44 -0.53 10.38
N LEU A 69 -8.54 -1.83 10.10
CA LEU A 69 -8.25 -2.89 11.06
C LEU A 69 -6.78 -3.32 11.03
N GLY A 70 -6.05 -2.98 9.95
CA GLY A 70 -4.67 -3.36 9.79
C GLY A 70 -4.48 -4.85 9.51
N ARG A 71 -5.46 -5.50 8.89
CA ARG A 71 -5.44 -6.93 8.60
C ARG A 71 -6.23 -7.26 7.35
N PHE A 72 -5.96 -8.44 6.80
CA PHE A 72 -6.77 -8.96 5.70
C PHE A 72 -8.19 -9.33 6.18
N ILE A 73 -9.15 -9.25 5.27
CA ILE A 73 -10.54 -9.61 5.57
C ILE A 73 -10.82 -11.10 5.35
N SER A 74 -9.86 -11.84 4.77
CA SER A 74 -9.99 -13.29 4.54
C SER A 74 -8.69 -13.99 4.90
N GLU A 75 -8.78 -15.32 5.13
CA GLU A 75 -7.62 -16.14 5.45
C GLU A 75 -6.60 -16.14 4.33
N ASP A 76 -5.33 -16.34 4.70
CA ASP A 76 -4.27 -16.59 3.74
C ASP A 76 -4.56 -17.88 2.96
N PRO A 77 -4.71 -17.82 1.63
CA PRO A 77 -4.94 -19.03 0.84
C PRO A 77 -3.82 -20.05 0.95
N ALA A 78 -2.59 -19.59 1.17
CA ALA A 78 -1.43 -20.44 1.37
C ALA A 78 -1.34 -20.98 2.78
N LYS A 79 -2.07 -20.39 3.74
CA LYS A 79 -2.11 -20.76 5.17
C LYS A 79 -0.71 -20.86 5.78
N SER A 80 0.15 -19.90 5.43
CA SER A 80 1.50 -19.84 5.98
C SER A 80 1.48 -19.15 7.34
N GLY A 81 2.30 -19.64 8.26
CA GLY A 81 2.38 -19.10 9.59
C GLY A 81 1.17 -19.46 10.47
N SER A 82 1.07 -18.81 11.62
CA SER A 82 0.03 -19.11 12.61
C SER A 82 -1.15 -18.15 12.58
N ASN A 83 -0.97 -16.95 12.03
CA ASN A 83 -2.05 -15.97 11.89
C ASN A 83 -2.27 -15.66 10.40
N TRP A 84 -3.35 -16.20 9.85
CA TRP A 84 -3.64 -16.10 8.42
C TRP A 84 -4.28 -14.79 7.99
N TYR A 85 -4.55 -13.89 8.92
CA TYR A 85 -5.12 -12.57 8.65
C TYR A 85 -4.09 -11.45 8.79
N VAL A 86 -2.89 -11.75 9.27
CA VAL A 86 -1.89 -10.73 9.55
C VAL A 86 -1.37 -10.11 8.25
N TYR A 87 -1.20 -8.79 8.26
CA TYR A 87 -0.63 -8.03 7.16
C TYR A 87 0.80 -7.64 7.53
N CYS A 88 1.75 -8.00 6.66
CA CYS A 88 3.16 -7.61 6.79
C CYS A 88 3.74 -7.89 8.18
N GLU A 89 3.38 -9.01 8.79
CA GLU A 89 3.83 -9.41 10.14
C GLU A 89 3.61 -8.30 11.18
N ASN A 90 2.55 -7.51 11.01
CA ASN A 90 2.26 -6.32 11.82
C ASN A 90 3.37 -5.26 11.77
N ASN A 91 4.18 -5.27 10.73
CA ASN A 91 5.24 -4.28 10.53
C ASN A 91 5.16 -3.68 9.12
N PRO A 92 4.13 -2.86 8.82
CA PRO A 92 3.90 -2.34 7.47
C PRO A 92 4.90 -1.27 7.05
N LEU A 93 5.71 -0.76 7.96
CA LEU A 93 6.78 0.20 7.63
C LEU A 93 8.00 -0.51 7.04
N LYS A 94 8.14 -1.81 7.28
CA LYS A 94 9.26 -2.61 6.78
C LYS A 94 8.87 -3.52 5.63
N PHE A 95 7.60 -3.94 5.57
CA PHE A 95 7.13 -4.90 4.58
C PHE A 95 5.97 -4.37 3.77
N VAL A 96 5.84 -4.87 2.55
CA VAL A 96 4.63 -4.75 1.71
C VAL A 96 4.22 -6.14 1.26
N ASP A 97 2.95 -6.29 0.90
CA ASP A 97 2.41 -7.56 0.42
C ASP A 97 1.63 -7.33 -0.87
N PRO A 98 2.32 -7.22 -2.02
CA PRO A 98 1.68 -6.82 -3.28
C PRO A 98 0.73 -7.88 -3.84
N TRP A 99 0.92 -9.15 -3.48
CA TRP A 99 0.11 -10.24 -4.01
C TRP A 99 -0.99 -10.70 -3.05
N GLY A 100 -1.01 -10.18 -1.82
CA GLY A 100 -1.92 -10.64 -0.79
C GLY A 100 -1.62 -12.06 -0.31
N LEU A 101 -0.40 -12.54 -0.48
CA LEU A 101 0.01 -13.91 -0.14
C LEU A 101 1.20 -13.93 0.82
N GLU A 102 2.21 -13.10 0.59
CA GLU A 102 3.38 -13.02 1.47
C GLU A 102 4.00 -11.63 1.40
N GLU A 103 4.58 -11.22 2.50
CA GLU A 103 5.23 -9.93 2.61
C GLU A 103 6.63 -9.95 2.00
N ILE A 104 7.05 -8.79 1.48
CA ILE A 104 8.41 -8.54 1.01
C ILE A 104 8.97 -7.32 1.71
N VAL A 105 10.29 -7.31 1.93
CA VAL A 105 10.98 -6.24 2.64
C VAL A 105 11.04 -4.99 1.77
N ILE A 106 10.67 -3.85 2.36
CA ILE A 106 10.96 -2.55 1.78
C ILE A 106 12.31 -2.14 2.34
N SER A 107 13.29 -1.97 1.48
CA SER A 107 14.55 -1.42 1.90
C SER A 107 14.62 0.02 1.42
N GLY A 108 14.47 0.97 2.31
CA GLY A 108 14.43 2.41 1.99
C GLY A 108 15.72 2.93 1.35
N GLY A 109 16.17 2.31 0.30
CA GLY A 109 17.39 2.66 -0.40
C GLY A 109 18.65 2.04 0.19
N ALA A 110 18.50 1.21 1.19
CA ALA A 110 19.63 0.54 1.84
C ALA A 110 19.71 -0.93 1.43
N TYR A 111 19.62 -1.19 0.14
CA TYR A 111 19.76 -2.55 -0.37
C TYR A 111 21.19 -2.99 -0.23
N GLY A 112 21.40 -4.06 0.49
CA GLY A 112 22.68 -4.74 0.50
C GLY A 112 22.88 -5.50 -0.80
N SER A 113 24.12 -5.90 -1.06
CA SER A 113 24.44 -6.68 -2.26
C SER A 113 23.78 -8.06 -2.28
N ASP A 114 23.35 -8.52 -1.14
CA ASP A 114 22.67 -9.79 -0.95
C ASP A 114 21.14 -9.65 -0.91
N ASP A 115 20.62 -8.45 -1.13
CA ASP A 115 19.19 -8.21 -1.17
C ASP A 115 18.61 -8.90 -2.41
N PRO A 116 17.59 -9.76 -2.26
CA PRO A 116 17.00 -10.46 -3.40
C PRO A 116 16.16 -9.56 -4.31
N TRP A 117 15.90 -8.33 -3.94
CA TRP A 117 15.02 -7.43 -4.68
C TRP A 117 15.78 -6.56 -5.64
N PRO A 118 15.65 -6.82 -6.94
CA PRO A 118 16.42 -6.09 -7.95
C PRO A 118 15.76 -4.79 -8.40
N PHE A 119 14.82 -4.28 -7.71
CA PHE A 119 14.19 -3.03 -8.13
C PHE A 119 14.48 -1.85 -7.27
#